data_4a010fdbb7a038f5d28f08a8e0ceffac
#
_entry.id   4a010fdbb7a038f5d28f08a8e0ceffac
#
_cell.length_a   1.000
_cell.length_b   1.000
_cell.length_c   1.000
_cell.angle_alpha   90.00
_cell.angle_beta   90.00
_cell.angle_gamma   90.00
#
_symmetry.space_group_name_H-M   'P 1'
#
loop_
_entity.id
_entity.type
_entity.pdbx_description
1 polymer ?
#
loop_
_entity_poly.entity_id
_entity_poly.type
_entity_poly.pdbx_seq_one_letter_code
_entity_poly.pdbx_strand_id
1 'polypeptide(L)'
;MQRIFLGEAQVGDEVEMRYQMTSELVDQYVRTTGDRNPWYTGPSPFGGPVAPPVLVCMQHSMMLSEKFLSRGRMLISTDASYFGPVLVGTTIIAKGRIVANYIKRDRQYIDMEAESWSDDGRLLIKDRRSYLPKYSKEGGE
;
A
#
# COMPACT_ATOMS: atom_id res chain seq x y z
N MET A 1 -13.94 4.89 -14.93
CA MET A 1 -13.09 3.81 -15.45
C MET A 1 -13.59 2.46 -14.93
N GLN A 2 -13.69 1.52 -15.80
CA GLN A 2 -14.11 0.17 -15.42
C GLN A 2 -12.91 -0.58 -14.82
N ARG A 3 -13.15 -1.20 -13.65
CA ARG A 3 -12.11 -2.00 -13.01
C ARG A 3 -12.22 -3.44 -13.48
N ILE A 4 -11.09 -4.12 -13.52
CA ILE A 4 -11.02 -5.54 -13.89
C ILE A 4 -10.63 -6.38 -12.68
N PHE A 5 -10.95 -7.66 -12.72
CA PHE A 5 -10.60 -8.58 -11.64
C PHE A 5 -9.08 -8.66 -11.49
N LEU A 6 -8.58 -8.59 -10.27
CA LEU A 6 -7.13 -8.63 -10.01
C LEU A 6 -6.48 -9.88 -10.60
N GLY A 7 -7.17 -11.02 -10.58
CA GLY A 7 -6.63 -12.24 -11.16
C GLY A 7 -6.36 -12.15 -12.66
N GLU A 8 -6.92 -11.16 -13.33
CA GLU A 8 -6.69 -10.94 -14.77
C GLU A 8 -5.62 -9.90 -15.02
N ALA A 9 -4.93 -9.44 -13.99
CA ALA A 9 -3.87 -8.46 -14.15
C ALA A 9 -2.74 -9.02 -15.00
N GLN A 10 -2.17 -8.16 -15.83
CA GLN A 10 -1.07 -8.54 -16.72
C GLN A 10 0.22 -7.91 -16.23
N VAL A 11 1.32 -8.62 -16.42
CA VAL A 11 2.63 -8.08 -16.11
C VAL A 11 2.82 -6.79 -16.90
N GLY A 12 3.23 -5.73 -16.19
CA GLY A 12 3.36 -4.41 -16.77
C GLY A 12 2.19 -3.48 -16.50
N ASP A 13 1.05 -4.00 -16.02
CA ASP A 13 -0.04 -3.12 -15.61
C ASP A 13 0.39 -2.21 -14.49
N GLU A 14 -0.01 -0.94 -14.56
CA GLU A 14 0.40 0.07 -13.60
C GLU A 14 -0.79 0.64 -12.86
N VAL A 15 -0.56 1.01 -11.61
CA VAL A 15 -1.53 1.72 -10.77
C VAL A 15 -0.83 2.91 -10.14
N GLU A 16 -1.63 3.91 -9.81
CA GLU A 16 -1.09 5.13 -9.20
C GLU A 16 -2.15 5.73 -8.30
N MET A 17 -1.72 6.34 -7.19
CA MET A 17 -2.61 7.02 -6.28
C MET A 17 -1.88 8.21 -5.68
N ARG A 18 -2.58 9.35 -5.60
CA ARG A 18 -2.08 10.54 -4.95
C ARG A 18 -2.96 10.83 -3.75
N TYR A 19 -2.35 11.04 -2.59
CA TYR A 19 -3.12 11.30 -1.38
C TYR A 19 -2.30 12.13 -0.40
N GLN A 20 -2.98 12.75 0.55
CA GLN A 20 -2.31 13.47 1.62
C GLN A 20 -2.31 12.62 2.89
N MET A 21 -1.16 12.52 3.54
CA MET A 21 -1.06 11.84 4.83
C MET A 21 -1.54 12.81 5.91
N THR A 22 -2.82 12.72 6.24
CA THR A 22 -3.46 13.65 7.17
C THR A 22 -3.33 13.18 8.61
N SER A 23 -3.52 14.12 9.55
CA SER A 23 -3.58 13.76 10.97
C SER A 23 -4.76 12.83 11.26
N GLU A 24 -5.86 12.98 10.50
CA GLU A 24 -7.02 12.10 10.67
C GLU A 24 -6.70 10.64 10.32
N LEU A 25 -5.94 10.42 9.25
CA LEU A 25 -5.50 9.05 8.91
C LEU A 25 -4.64 8.46 10.02
N VAL A 26 -3.72 9.26 10.55
CA VAL A 26 -2.84 8.81 11.61
C VAL A 26 -3.64 8.51 12.88
N ASP A 27 -4.57 9.40 13.25
CA ASP A 27 -5.40 9.19 14.42
C ASP A 27 -6.23 7.92 14.32
N GLN A 28 -6.78 7.65 13.14
CA GLN A 28 -7.54 6.43 12.92
C GLN A 28 -6.66 5.19 13.08
N TYR A 29 -5.45 5.23 12.55
CA TYR A 29 -4.50 4.13 12.70
C TYR A 29 -4.16 3.90 14.19
N VAL A 30 -3.86 4.97 14.91
CA VAL A 30 -3.52 4.87 16.33
C VAL A 30 -4.68 4.26 17.12
N ARG A 31 -5.90 4.73 16.87
CA ARG A 31 -7.08 4.20 17.57
C ARG A 31 -7.31 2.73 17.24
N THR A 32 -7.10 2.34 15.98
CA THR A 32 -7.38 0.97 15.54
C THR A 32 -6.32 -0.01 16.05
N THR A 33 -5.05 0.39 16.04
CA THR A 33 -3.96 -0.52 16.39
C THR A 33 -3.53 -0.42 17.84
N GLY A 34 -3.83 0.68 18.50
CA GLY A 34 -3.32 0.95 19.85
C GLY A 34 -1.87 1.38 19.88
N ASP A 35 -1.25 1.63 18.73
CA ASP A 35 0.14 2.07 18.66
C ASP A 35 0.21 3.54 19.04
N ARG A 36 0.82 3.84 20.21
CA ARG A 36 0.79 5.16 20.81
C ARG A 36 2.15 5.85 20.83
N ASN A 37 2.95 5.61 19.80
CA ASN A 37 4.22 6.31 19.70
C ASN A 37 3.95 7.82 19.70
N PRO A 38 4.54 8.57 20.66
CA PRO A 38 4.24 10.01 20.78
C PRO A 38 4.64 10.83 19.56
N TRP A 39 5.53 10.32 18.72
CA TRP A 39 5.94 11.01 17.50
C TRP A 39 4.82 11.07 16.46
N TYR A 40 3.81 10.23 16.58
CA TYR A 40 2.70 10.22 15.60
C TYR A 40 1.75 11.39 15.78
N THR A 41 1.65 11.92 17.00
CA THR A 41 0.68 12.95 17.30
C THR A 41 1.30 14.20 17.90
N GLY A 42 2.61 14.22 18.08
CA GLY A 42 3.32 15.34 18.71
C GLY A 42 4.66 15.59 18.06
N PRO A 43 5.51 16.36 18.71
CA PRO A 43 6.82 16.69 18.15
C PRO A 43 7.69 15.45 17.95
N SER A 44 8.52 15.49 16.93
CA SER A 44 9.52 14.46 16.69
C SER A 44 10.82 15.13 16.29
N PRO A 45 11.94 14.37 16.26
CA PRO A 45 13.21 14.95 15.80
C PRO A 45 13.21 15.38 14.35
N PHE A 46 12.14 15.10 13.61
CA PHE A 46 12.08 15.33 12.15
C PHE A 46 11.28 16.58 11.77
N GLY A 47 10.90 17.40 12.76
CA GLY A 47 10.26 18.68 12.47
C GLY A 47 8.75 18.68 12.60
N GLY A 48 8.16 17.66 13.25
CA GLY A 48 6.73 17.58 13.46
C GLY A 48 6.29 16.14 13.61
N PRO A 49 4.96 15.90 13.71
CA PRO A 49 4.46 14.54 13.78
C PRO A 49 4.81 13.74 12.54
N VAL A 50 5.12 12.46 12.73
CA VAL A 50 5.46 11.55 11.63
C VAL A 50 4.38 10.51 11.49
N ALA A 51 4.15 10.06 10.27
CA ALA A 51 3.22 8.99 9.99
C ALA A 51 3.83 7.65 10.38
N PRO A 52 3.04 6.73 10.93
CA PRO A 52 3.52 5.37 11.14
C PRO A 52 3.96 4.77 9.79
N PRO A 53 5.16 4.20 9.71
CA PRO A 53 5.64 3.67 8.42
C PRO A 53 4.72 2.60 7.84
N VAL A 54 4.15 1.75 8.69
CA VAL A 54 3.24 0.71 8.24
C VAL A 54 1.99 1.32 7.60
N LEU A 55 1.49 2.43 8.14
CA LEU A 55 0.32 3.10 7.56
C LEU A 55 0.62 3.56 6.13
N VAL A 56 1.79 4.12 5.90
CA VAL A 56 2.17 4.56 4.55
C VAL A 56 2.27 3.36 3.61
N CYS A 57 2.86 2.27 4.06
CA CYS A 57 2.98 1.05 3.26
C CYS A 57 1.62 0.42 2.95
N MET A 58 0.69 0.46 3.91
CA MET A 58 -0.66 -0.09 3.72
C MET A 58 -1.39 0.54 2.55
N GLN A 59 -1.07 1.79 2.22
CA GLN A 59 -1.75 2.47 1.13
C GLN A 59 -1.48 1.83 -0.23
N HIS A 60 -0.41 1.04 -0.35
CA HIS A 60 -0.15 0.32 -1.58
C HIS A 60 -1.25 -0.70 -1.90
N SER A 61 -1.87 -1.31 -0.88
CA SER A 61 -3.02 -2.17 -1.12
C SER A 61 -4.25 -1.38 -1.55
N MET A 62 -4.44 -0.21 -0.96
CA MET A 62 -5.57 0.65 -1.36
C MET A 62 -5.42 1.10 -2.81
N MET A 63 -4.18 1.34 -3.23
CA MET A 63 -3.89 1.77 -4.60
C MET A 63 -4.35 0.75 -5.63
N LEU A 64 -4.24 -0.53 -5.34
CA LEU A 64 -4.71 -1.58 -6.26
C LEU A 64 -6.18 -1.41 -6.59
N SER A 65 -6.97 -0.94 -5.64
CA SER A 65 -8.41 -0.78 -5.82
C SER A 65 -8.77 0.33 -6.80
N GLU A 66 -7.80 1.17 -7.18
CA GLU A 66 -8.05 2.19 -8.21
C GLU A 66 -8.29 1.55 -9.58
N LYS A 67 -7.69 0.40 -9.83
CA LYS A 67 -7.79 -0.24 -11.14
C LYS A 67 -8.39 -1.63 -11.08
N PHE A 68 -8.22 -2.35 -9.99
CA PHE A 68 -8.59 -3.76 -9.92
C PHE A 68 -9.68 -4.00 -8.90
N LEU A 69 -10.64 -4.86 -9.30
CA LEU A 69 -11.62 -5.42 -8.39
C LEU A 69 -11.03 -6.66 -7.76
N SER A 70 -11.27 -6.85 -6.49
CA SER A 70 -10.96 -8.10 -5.84
C SER A 70 -11.89 -8.29 -4.66
N ARG A 71 -12.35 -9.51 -4.50
CA ARG A 71 -13.13 -9.90 -3.34
C ARG A 71 -12.38 -11.00 -2.64
N GLY A 72 -12.15 -10.81 -1.36
CA GLY A 72 -11.43 -11.81 -0.60
C GLY A 72 -9.98 -11.96 -1.03
N ARG A 73 -9.40 -10.92 -1.60
CA ARG A 73 -7.95 -10.98 -1.86
C ARG A 73 -7.22 -10.99 -0.53
N MET A 74 -6.07 -11.61 -0.52
CA MET A 74 -5.26 -11.69 0.68
C MET A 74 -3.84 -11.27 0.36
N LEU A 75 -3.29 -10.38 1.18
CA LEU A 75 -1.88 -10.04 1.11
C LEU A 75 -1.10 -11.17 1.77
N ILE A 76 -0.23 -11.82 1.00
CA ILE A 76 0.53 -12.98 1.48
C ILE A 76 1.87 -12.57 2.05
N SER A 77 2.54 -11.64 1.39
CA SER A 77 3.86 -11.22 1.82
C SER A 77 4.15 -9.80 1.41
N THR A 78 4.98 -9.15 2.18
CA THR A 78 5.46 -7.80 1.93
C THR A 78 6.94 -7.75 2.26
N ASP A 79 7.71 -7.19 1.33
CA ASP A 79 9.13 -6.94 1.53
C ASP A 79 9.34 -5.46 1.25
N ALA A 80 9.48 -4.66 2.32
CA ALA A 80 9.47 -3.21 2.21
C ALA A 80 10.77 -2.61 2.77
N SER A 81 11.24 -1.57 2.10
CA SER A 81 12.35 -0.75 2.58
C SER A 81 11.86 0.67 2.77
N TYR A 82 12.26 1.29 3.88
CA TYR A 82 11.86 2.63 4.27
C TYR A 82 13.08 3.55 4.20
N PHE A 83 12.95 4.70 3.53
CA PHE A 83 14.08 5.55 3.22
C PHE A 83 14.08 6.87 3.98
N GLY A 84 13.10 7.09 4.83
CA GLY A 84 13.04 8.28 5.64
C GLY A 84 11.68 8.49 6.27
N PRO A 85 11.58 9.43 7.21
CA PRO A 85 10.29 9.71 7.86
C PRO A 85 9.34 10.40 6.89
N VAL A 86 8.06 10.18 7.13
CA VAL A 86 7.00 10.86 6.40
C VAL A 86 6.31 11.78 7.39
N LEU A 87 6.44 13.07 7.20
CA LEU A 87 5.78 14.04 8.07
C LEU A 87 4.28 14.04 7.79
N VAL A 88 3.49 14.16 8.84
CA VAL A 88 2.06 14.36 8.70
C VAL A 88 1.83 15.64 7.90
N GLY A 89 0.93 15.58 6.92
CA GLY A 89 0.68 16.69 6.00
C GLY A 89 1.33 16.51 4.64
N THR A 90 2.26 15.56 4.50
CA THR A 90 2.93 15.31 3.22
C THR A 90 1.93 14.78 2.19
N THR A 91 2.01 15.32 0.97
CA THR A 91 1.31 14.73 -0.17
C THR A 91 2.19 13.63 -0.74
N ILE A 92 1.60 12.45 -0.91
CA ILE A 92 2.32 11.25 -1.31
C ILE A 92 1.80 10.79 -2.65
N ILE A 93 2.72 10.39 -3.53
CA ILE A 93 2.41 9.77 -4.80
C ILE A 93 2.88 8.33 -4.72
N ALA A 94 1.93 7.40 -4.78
CA ALA A 94 2.21 5.98 -4.77
C ALA A 94 2.06 5.44 -6.18
N LYS A 95 3.01 4.62 -6.61
CA LYS A 95 3.00 4.00 -7.93
C LYS A 95 3.28 2.52 -7.78
N GLY A 96 2.57 1.71 -8.54
CA GLY A 96 2.76 0.27 -8.51
C GLY A 96 2.73 -0.32 -9.89
N ARG A 97 3.35 -1.48 -10.02
CA ARG A 97 3.38 -2.21 -11.27
C ARG A 97 3.27 -3.69 -10.98
N ILE A 98 2.41 -4.37 -11.72
CA ILE A 98 2.29 -5.82 -11.63
C ILE A 98 3.53 -6.42 -12.29
N VAL A 99 4.25 -7.26 -11.56
CA VAL A 99 5.50 -7.85 -12.05
C VAL A 99 5.42 -9.35 -12.24
N ALA A 100 4.39 -10.01 -11.70
CA ALA A 100 4.22 -11.44 -11.90
C ALA A 100 2.76 -11.82 -11.71
N ASN A 101 2.32 -12.81 -12.49
CA ASN A 101 1.01 -13.45 -12.37
C ASN A 101 1.27 -14.92 -12.64
N TYR A 102 1.14 -15.78 -11.62
CA TYR A 102 1.59 -17.16 -11.76
C TYR A 102 0.76 -18.09 -10.89
N ILE A 103 0.86 -19.38 -11.21
CA ILE A 103 0.23 -20.45 -10.45
C ILE A 103 1.33 -21.21 -9.73
N LYS A 104 1.12 -21.45 -8.44
CA LYS A 104 2.03 -22.24 -7.62
C LYS A 104 1.19 -23.05 -6.65
N ARG A 105 1.37 -24.38 -6.66
CA ARG A 105 0.63 -25.29 -5.78
C ARG A 105 -0.87 -25.09 -5.89
N ASP A 106 -1.35 -24.98 -7.14
CA ASP A 106 -2.76 -24.82 -7.48
C ASP A 106 -3.38 -23.51 -7.00
N ARG A 107 -2.57 -22.51 -6.67
CA ARG A 107 -3.05 -21.19 -6.28
C ARG A 107 -2.46 -20.14 -7.21
N GLN A 108 -3.25 -19.14 -7.50
CA GLN A 108 -2.79 -18.01 -8.30
C GLN A 108 -2.21 -16.94 -7.38
N TYR A 109 -1.10 -16.36 -7.81
CA TYR A 109 -0.43 -15.26 -7.11
C TYR A 109 -0.23 -14.11 -8.05
N ILE A 110 -0.40 -12.91 -7.51
CA ILE A 110 -0.09 -11.68 -8.22
C ILE A 110 0.96 -10.94 -7.39
N ASP A 111 2.07 -10.60 -8.02
CA ASP A 111 3.13 -9.83 -7.37
C ASP A 111 3.14 -8.41 -7.92
N MET A 112 3.28 -7.46 -7.02
CA MET A 112 3.36 -6.04 -7.36
C MET A 112 4.60 -5.44 -6.73
N GLU A 113 5.29 -4.59 -7.48
CA GLU A 113 6.30 -3.69 -6.94
C GLU A 113 5.69 -2.31 -6.85
N ALA A 114 5.92 -1.63 -5.73
CA ALA A 114 5.33 -0.35 -5.48
C ALA A 114 6.34 0.59 -4.83
N GLU A 115 6.14 1.87 -5.06
CA GLU A 115 6.97 2.92 -4.46
C GLU A 115 6.05 4.04 -4.00
N SER A 116 6.44 4.69 -2.91
CA SER A 116 5.80 5.93 -2.49
C SER A 116 6.83 7.04 -2.47
N TRP A 117 6.44 8.17 -3.02
CA TRP A 117 7.28 9.36 -3.13
C TRP A 117 6.56 10.54 -2.49
N SER A 118 7.30 11.44 -1.87
CA SER A 118 6.74 12.75 -1.53
C SER A 118 6.60 13.56 -2.81
N ASP A 119 5.72 14.54 -2.79
CA ASP A 119 5.48 15.35 -3.98
C ASP A 119 6.66 16.25 -4.34
N ASP A 120 7.64 16.39 -3.45
CA ASP A 120 8.90 17.09 -3.76
C ASP A 120 9.97 16.15 -4.33
N GLY A 121 9.61 14.90 -4.65
CA GLY A 121 10.50 13.99 -5.35
C GLY A 121 11.36 13.09 -4.48
N ARG A 122 11.09 13.01 -3.18
CA ARG A 122 11.87 12.19 -2.27
C ARG A 122 11.25 10.80 -2.17
N LEU A 123 12.05 9.76 -2.41
CA LEU A 123 11.59 8.38 -2.26
C LEU A 123 11.40 8.06 -0.78
N LEU A 124 10.24 7.52 -0.45
CA LEU A 124 9.86 7.21 0.93
C LEU A 124 9.87 5.72 1.22
N ILE A 125 9.28 4.92 0.35
CA ILE A 125 9.15 3.47 0.54
C ILE A 125 9.30 2.78 -0.79
N LYS A 126 9.99 1.64 -0.80
CA LYS A 126 9.93 0.64 -1.88
C LYS A 126 9.42 -0.66 -1.30
N ASP A 127 8.59 -1.35 -2.06
CA ASP A 127 7.86 -2.49 -1.53
C ASP A 127 7.62 -3.50 -2.65
N ARG A 128 7.81 -4.77 -2.34
CA ARG A 128 7.35 -5.85 -3.21
C ARG A 128 6.41 -6.71 -2.40
N ARG A 129 5.23 -6.98 -2.96
CA ARG A 129 4.20 -7.73 -2.25
C ARG A 129 3.52 -8.74 -3.15
N SER A 130 3.02 -9.79 -2.52
CA SER A 130 2.31 -10.86 -3.20
C SER A 130 0.90 -10.96 -2.66
N TYR A 131 -0.04 -11.16 -3.56
CA TYR A 131 -1.44 -11.33 -3.24
C TYR A 131 -1.97 -12.65 -3.76
N LEU A 132 -2.90 -13.24 -3.03
CA LEU A 132 -3.88 -14.15 -3.60
C LEU A 132 -5.02 -13.26 -4.10
N PRO A 133 -5.28 -13.20 -5.40
CA PRO A 133 -6.37 -12.34 -5.90
C PRO A 133 -7.72 -12.82 -5.45
N LYS A 134 -7.83 -14.12 -5.10
CA LYS A 134 -9.04 -14.74 -4.65
C LYS A 134 -8.68 -15.72 -3.55
N TYR A 135 -9.00 -15.37 -2.32
CA TYR A 135 -8.66 -16.18 -1.17
C TYR A 135 -9.44 -17.50 -1.16
N SER A 136 -10.73 -17.46 -1.49
CA SER A 136 -11.60 -18.61 -1.44
C SER A 136 -11.95 -19.06 -2.86
N LYS A 137 -11.97 -20.38 -3.08
CA LYS A 137 -12.37 -20.92 -4.37
C LYS A 137 -13.81 -20.59 -4.71
N GLU A 138 -14.65 -20.40 -3.71
CA GLU A 138 -16.09 -20.31 -3.93
C GLU A 138 -16.60 -18.90 -3.83
N GLY A 139 -16.22 -18.15 -2.87
CA GLY A 139 -16.85 -16.88 -2.62
C GLY A 139 -16.06 -15.69 -3.07
N GLY A 140 -15.05 -15.91 -3.80
CA GLY A 140 -14.09 -14.87 -4.05
C GLY A 140 -14.41 -13.92 -5.16
N GLU A 141 -15.57 -13.99 -5.75
CA GLU A 141 -15.81 -13.11 -6.85
C GLU A 141 -16.46 -11.85 -6.54
#